data_7dd1906e0b4960868a2e6d804728aead
#
_entry.id   7dd1906e0b4960868a2e6d804728aead
#
_cell.length_a   1.000
_cell.length_b   1.000
_cell.length_c   1.000
_cell.angle_alpha   90.00
_cell.angle_beta   90.00
_cell.angle_gamma   90.00
#
_symmetry.space_group_name_H-M   'P 1'
#
loop_
_entity.id
_entity.type
_entity.pdbx_description
1 polymer ?
#
loop_
_entity_poly.entity_id
_entity_poly.type
_entity_poly.pdbx_seq_one_letter_code
_entity_poly.pdbx_strand_id
1 'polypeptide(L)'
;MFKIFIIFFCICFPLKADQYDLRLNNLFNQLQETEIETEIESITIDIWDIWHETNDPKISSDFFKGIGLMHNGNLETSINYFTKVIETNPNFAEAWNKRATAYYLLGNFDKSMLDINETLKLEPRHFGAMDGMALIFFHQEKFTKVLEIYDQIIKIFPKSKNIIEKKKRLLSQINTSA
;
A
#
# COMPACT_ATOMS: atom_id res chain seq x y z
N MET A 1 -15.06 -56.71 -11.88
CA MET A 1 -15.25 -55.32 -12.30
C MET A 1 -15.12 -54.41 -11.09
N PHE A 2 -13.96 -53.88 -10.83
CA PHE A 2 -13.72 -52.92 -9.73
C PHE A 2 -14.07 -51.51 -10.25
N LYS A 3 -15.07 -50.85 -9.66
CA LYS A 3 -15.38 -49.45 -9.91
C LYS A 3 -14.47 -48.60 -9.04
N ILE A 4 -13.50 -47.94 -9.66
CA ILE A 4 -12.66 -46.93 -8.98
C ILE A 4 -13.52 -45.68 -8.83
N PHE A 5 -13.88 -45.34 -7.58
CA PHE A 5 -14.49 -44.04 -7.24
C PHE A 5 -13.34 -43.04 -7.09
N ILE A 6 -13.14 -42.18 -8.08
CA ILE A 6 -12.25 -41.03 -7.96
C ILE A 6 -13.00 -39.97 -7.16
N ILE A 7 -12.66 -39.85 -5.88
CA ILE A 7 -13.11 -38.74 -5.03
C ILE A 7 -12.32 -37.51 -5.46
N PHE A 8 -12.97 -36.61 -6.21
CA PHE A 8 -12.44 -35.28 -6.47
C PHE A 8 -12.47 -34.50 -5.15
N PHE A 9 -11.33 -34.44 -4.48
CA PHE A 9 -11.13 -33.53 -3.34
C PHE A 9 -11.05 -32.11 -3.92
N CYS A 10 -12.21 -31.42 -3.95
CA CYS A 10 -12.24 -29.99 -4.22
C CYS A 10 -11.55 -29.29 -3.04
N ILE A 11 -10.24 -29.06 -3.18
CA ILE A 11 -9.50 -28.22 -2.24
C ILE A 11 -10.00 -26.80 -2.48
N CYS A 12 -11.02 -26.42 -1.73
CA CYS A 12 -11.47 -25.04 -1.64
C CYS A 12 -10.35 -24.28 -0.91
N PHE A 13 -9.37 -23.76 -1.64
CA PHE A 13 -8.47 -22.75 -1.09
C PHE A 13 -9.35 -21.57 -0.70
N PRO A 14 -9.31 -21.10 0.57
CA PRO A 14 -9.96 -19.84 0.87
C PRO A 14 -9.34 -18.77 -0.04
N LEU A 15 -10.16 -18.07 -0.81
CA LEU A 15 -9.74 -16.87 -1.50
C LEU A 15 -9.18 -15.94 -0.43
N LYS A 16 -7.86 -15.88 -0.34
CA LYS A 16 -7.21 -14.85 0.45
C LYS A 16 -7.41 -13.55 -0.32
N ALA A 17 -8.18 -12.62 0.24
CA ALA A 17 -8.08 -11.24 -0.14
C ALA A 17 -6.65 -10.81 0.23
N ASP A 18 -5.79 -10.72 -0.74
CA ASP A 18 -4.43 -10.21 -0.62
C ASP A 18 -4.05 -9.57 -1.97
N GLN A 19 -2.85 -9.05 -2.04
CA GLN A 19 -2.26 -8.36 -3.19
C GLN A 19 -2.38 -9.10 -4.55
N TYR A 20 -2.73 -10.40 -4.56
CA TYR A 20 -3.01 -11.19 -5.77
C TYR A 20 -4.49 -11.16 -6.17
N ASP A 21 -5.30 -10.27 -5.57
CA ASP A 21 -6.69 -10.14 -5.95
C ASP A 21 -6.81 -9.72 -7.41
N LEU A 22 -7.49 -10.54 -8.21
CA LEU A 22 -7.67 -10.28 -9.64
C LEU A 22 -8.41 -8.96 -9.93
N ARG A 23 -9.21 -8.48 -8.97
CA ARG A 23 -9.89 -7.18 -9.07
C ARG A 23 -8.88 -6.05 -9.21
N LEU A 24 -7.76 -6.11 -8.46
CA LEU A 24 -6.69 -5.09 -8.54
C LEU A 24 -6.11 -4.96 -9.95
N ASN A 25 -5.89 -6.08 -10.66
CA ASN A 25 -5.36 -6.03 -12.02
C ASN A 25 -6.30 -5.25 -12.96
N ASN A 26 -7.61 -5.48 -12.85
CA ASN A 26 -8.59 -4.77 -13.65
C ASN A 26 -8.64 -3.27 -13.28
N LEU A 27 -8.65 -2.94 -11.99
CA LEU A 27 -8.68 -1.56 -11.51
C LEU A 27 -7.42 -0.79 -11.94
N PHE A 28 -6.24 -1.39 -11.84
CA PHE A 28 -5.01 -0.74 -12.30
C PHE A 28 -4.99 -0.55 -13.83
N ASN A 29 -5.54 -1.47 -14.62
CA ASN A 29 -5.67 -1.27 -16.07
C ASN A 29 -6.63 -0.10 -16.36
N GLN A 30 -7.80 -0.04 -15.72
CA GLN A 30 -8.72 1.08 -15.85
C GLN A 30 -8.08 2.41 -15.43
N LEU A 31 -7.31 2.41 -14.31
CA LEU A 31 -6.61 3.60 -13.82
C LEU A 31 -5.59 4.15 -14.82
N GLN A 32 -5.01 3.29 -15.66
CA GLN A 32 -4.07 3.68 -16.70
C GLN A 32 -4.77 4.22 -17.96
N GLU A 33 -5.99 3.77 -18.24
CA GLU A 33 -6.71 4.08 -19.49
C GLU A 33 -7.64 5.28 -19.36
N THR A 34 -8.28 5.48 -18.19
CA THR A 34 -9.28 6.55 -18.02
C THR A 34 -8.67 7.93 -17.92
N GLU A 35 -9.36 8.89 -18.56
CA GLU A 35 -9.09 10.33 -18.46
C GLU A 35 -10.13 11.06 -17.58
N ILE A 36 -11.18 10.33 -17.13
CA ILE A 36 -12.31 10.89 -16.41
C ILE A 36 -11.99 10.95 -14.91
N GLU A 37 -11.97 12.15 -14.34
CA GLU A 37 -11.56 12.38 -12.96
C GLU A 37 -12.40 11.62 -11.93
N THR A 38 -13.73 11.62 -12.11
CA THR A 38 -14.64 10.90 -11.21
C THR A 38 -14.43 9.39 -11.25
N GLU A 39 -14.04 8.83 -12.39
CA GLU A 39 -13.66 7.42 -12.51
C GLU A 39 -12.34 7.15 -11.81
N ILE A 40 -11.33 8.02 -11.99
CA ILE A 40 -10.04 7.92 -11.30
C ILE A 40 -10.23 7.89 -9.79
N GLU A 41 -11.07 8.79 -9.25
CA GLU A 41 -11.38 8.84 -7.82
C GLU A 41 -12.05 7.55 -7.35
N SER A 42 -13.09 7.07 -8.07
CA SER A 42 -13.79 5.82 -7.73
C SER A 42 -12.85 4.62 -7.77
N ILE A 43 -12.07 4.46 -8.84
CA ILE A 43 -11.11 3.37 -8.98
C ILE A 43 -10.07 3.40 -7.85
N THR A 44 -9.61 4.59 -7.49
CA THR A 44 -8.64 4.75 -6.41
C THR A 44 -9.23 4.33 -5.06
N ILE A 45 -10.48 4.67 -4.77
CA ILE A 45 -11.21 4.23 -3.57
C ILE A 45 -11.31 2.71 -3.57
N ASP A 46 -11.75 2.10 -4.68
CA ASP A 46 -11.90 0.64 -4.81
C ASP A 46 -10.56 -0.09 -4.57
N ILE A 47 -9.43 0.45 -5.07
CA ILE A 47 -8.10 -0.10 -4.82
C ILE A 47 -7.77 -0.06 -3.33
N TRP A 48 -8.01 1.08 -2.66
CA TRP A 48 -7.78 1.22 -1.22
C TRP A 48 -8.68 0.28 -0.41
N ASP A 49 -9.94 0.12 -0.79
CA ASP A 49 -10.88 -0.77 -0.11
C ASP A 49 -10.40 -2.22 -0.19
N ILE A 50 -9.96 -2.69 -1.37
CA ILE A 50 -9.40 -4.03 -1.53
C ILE A 50 -8.12 -4.21 -0.68
N TRP A 51 -7.24 -3.22 -0.63
CA TRP A 51 -6.04 -3.30 0.22
C TRP A 51 -6.36 -3.34 1.72
N HIS A 52 -7.52 -2.81 2.15
CA HIS A 52 -7.99 -2.88 3.53
C HIS A 52 -8.77 -4.17 3.84
N GLU A 53 -9.16 -4.96 2.83
CA GLU A 53 -9.95 -6.17 3.03
C GLU A 53 -9.15 -7.29 3.70
N THR A 54 -9.79 -7.99 4.61
CA THR A 54 -9.32 -9.25 5.17
C THR A 54 -10.52 -10.11 5.55
N ASN A 55 -10.42 -11.42 5.28
CA ASN A 55 -11.49 -12.38 5.58
C ASN A 55 -11.50 -12.84 7.05
N ASP A 56 -10.52 -12.43 7.86
CA ASP A 56 -10.45 -12.75 9.28
C ASP A 56 -11.01 -11.59 10.11
N PRO A 57 -12.16 -11.76 10.79
CA PRO A 57 -12.77 -10.71 11.59
C PRO A 57 -11.88 -10.18 12.72
N LYS A 58 -10.99 -11.02 13.27
CA LYS A 58 -10.07 -10.61 14.33
C LYS A 58 -8.95 -9.73 13.76
N ILE A 59 -8.37 -10.12 12.60
CA ILE A 59 -7.39 -9.31 11.89
C ILE A 59 -8.01 -7.97 11.52
N SER A 60 -9.21 -7.98 10.93
CA SER A 60 -9.96 -6.76 10.60
C SER A 60 -10.15 -5.85 11.81
N SER A 61 -10.62 -6.41 12.94
CA SER A 61 -10.82 -5.64 14.17
C SER A 61 -9.53 -5.02 14.70
N ASP A 62 -8.43 -5.79 14.80
CA ASP A 62 -7.14 -5.30 15.28
C ASP A 62 -6.55 -4.25 14.31
N PHE A 63 -6.70 -4.45 12.99
CA PHE A 63 -6.23 -3.53 11.96
C PHE A 63 -6.94 -2.17 12.04
N PHE A 64 -8.27 -2.15 12.03
CA PHE A 64 -9.03 -0.89 12.12
C PHE A 64 -8.85 -0.19 13.47
N LYS A 65 -8.65 -0.93 14.55
CA LYS A 65 -8.28 -0.35 15.84
C LYS A 65 -6.91 0.33 15.79
N GLY A 66 -5.93 -0.30 15.12
CA GLY A 66 -4.64 0.31 14.86
C GLY A 66 -4.76 1.62 14.07
N ILE A 67 -5.60 1.66 13.03
CA ILE A 67 -5.87 2.88 12.25
C ILE A 67 -6.48 3.98 13.12
N GLY A 68 -7.50 3.65 13.92
CA GLY A 68 -8.14 4.62 14.80
C GLY A 68 -7.17 5.22 15.84
N LEU A 69 -6.31 4.38 16.42
CA LEU A 69 -5.26 4.83 17.34
C LEU A 69 -4.23 5.74 16.66
N MET A 70 -3.82 5.42 15.44
CA MET A 70 -2.90 6.22 14.64
C MET A 70 -3.49 7.60 14.35
N HIS A 71 -4.76 7.69 13.93
CA HIS A 71 -5.46 8.95 13.68
C HIS A 71 -5.58 9.82 14.95
N ASN A 72 -5.69 9.20 16.12
CA ASN A 72 -5.74 9.89 17.41
C ASN A 72 -4.33 10.22 17.97
N GLY A 73 -3.26 10.00 17.21
CA GLY A 73 -1.88 10.28 17.62
C GLY A 73 -1.27 9.25 18.58
N ASN A 74 -1.98 8.15 18.91
CA ASN A 74 -1.48 7.09 19.78
C ASN A 74 -0.60 6.11 18.98
N LEU A 75 0.53 6.61 18.46
CA LEU A 75 1.34 5.93 17.45
C LEU A 75 1.96 4.64 17.96
N GLU A 76 2.53 4.60 19.17
CA GLU A 76 3.15 3.41 19.75
C GLU A 76 2.12 2.29 19.93
N THR A 77 0.92 2.65 20.40
CA THR A 77 -0.15 1.65 20.56
C THR A 77 -0.66 1.15 19.21
N SER A 78 -0.75 2.03 18.21
CA SER A 78 -1.13 1.64 16.86
C SER A 78 -0.13 0.65 16.25
N ILE A 79 1.17 0.87 16.43
CA ILE A 79 2.26 -0.04 16.01
C ILE A 79 2.07 -1.43 16.63
N ASN A 80 1.70 -1.52 17.90
CA ASN A 80 1.45 -2.81 18.56
C ASN A 80 0.28 -3.56 17.90
N TYR A 81 -0.79 -2.86 17.50
CA TYR A 81 -1.91 -3.47 16.79
C TYR A 81 -1.52 -3.96 15.40
N PHE A 82 -0.82 -3.13 14.62
CA PHE A 82 -0.33 -3.56 13.30
C PHE A 82 0.68 -4.71 13.41
N THR A 83 1.50 -4.73 14.45
CA THR A 83 2.43 -5.84 14.70
C THR A 83 1.68 -7.15 14.94
N LYS A 84 0.62 -7.17 15.76
CA LYS A 84 -0.24 -8.35 15.93
C LYS A 84 -0.86 -8.83 14.64
N VAL A 85 -1.34 -7.89 13.81
CA VAL A 85 -1.90 -8.20 12.50
C VAL A 85 -0.86 -8.87 11.61
N ILE A 86 0.35 -8.31 11.54
CA ILE A 86 1.47 -8.84 10.76
C ILE A 86 1.91 -10.23 11.26
N GLU A 87 2.01 -10.43 12.58
CA GLU A 87 2.33 -11.73 13.18
C GLU A 87 1.28 -12.80 12.84
N THR A 88 0.00 -12.41 12.74
CA THR A 88 -1.10 -13.34 12.41
C THR A 88 -1.20 -13.58 10.89
N ASN A 89 -1.01 -12.54 10.08
CA ASN A 89 -1.03 -12.60 8.62
C ASN A 89 0.10 -11.75 8.03
N PRO A 90 1.31 -12.30 7.88
CA PRO A 90 2.45 -11.56 7.32
C PRO A 90 2.29 -11.17 5.85
N ASN A 91 1.30 -11.74 5.14
CA ASN A 91 0.99 -11.41 3.75
C ASN A 91 -0.01 -10.24 3.62
N PHE A 92 -0.46 -9.65 4.70
CA PHE A 92 -1.35 -8.49 4.65
C PHE A 92 -0.54 -7.20 4.43
N ALA A 93 -0.31 -6.85 3.17
CA ALA A 93 0.56 -5.73 2.75
C ALA A 93 0.21 -4.41 3.44
N GLU A 94 -1.09 -4.11 3.57
CA GLU A 94 -1.55 -2.85 4.14
C GLU A 94 -1.24 -2.72 5.64
N ALA A 95 -1.13 -3.82 6.38
CA ALA A 95 -0.70 -3.77 7.78
C ALA A 95 0.76 -3.30 7.91
N TRP A 96 1.63 -3.76 7.01
CA TRP A 96 3.01 -3.27 6.93
C TRP A 96 3.03 -1.78 6.55
N ASN A 97 2.26 -1.37 5.55
CA ASN A 97 2.15 0.02 5.13
C ASN A 97 1.65 0.96 6.25
N LYS A 98 0.63 0.56 7.01
CA LYS A 98 0.13 1.36 8.14
C LYS A 98 1.16 1.43 9.28
N ARG A 99 1.87 0.33 9.57
CA ARG A 99 2.94 0.37 10.56
C ARG A 99 4.11 1.24 10.12
N ALA A 100 4.47 1.19 8.84
CA ALA A 100 5.45 2.10 8.25
C ALA A 100 5.06 3.56 8.42
N THR A 101 3.80 3.90 8.18
CA THR A 101 3.26 5.24 8.37
C THR A 101 3.40 5.69 9.83
N ALA A 102 3.05 4.81 10.79
CA ALA A 102 3.19 5.12 12.21
C ALA A 102 4.66 5.33 12.62
N TYR A 103 5.58 4.50 12.10
CA TYR A 103 7.03 4.71 12.32
C TYR A 103 7.53 6.01 11.69
N TYR A 104 7.07 6.37 10.49
CA TYR A 104 7.39 7.64 9.86
C TYR A 104 6.96 8.84 10.72
N LEU A 105 5.74 8.82 11.23
CA LEU A 105 5.19 9.87 12.10
C LEU A 105 5.96 10.01 13.42
N LEU A 106 6.57 8.92 13.92
CA LEU A 106 7.49 8.93 15.07
C LEU A 106 8.91 9.36 14.70
N GLY A 107 9.21 9.66 13.44
CA GLY A 107 10.56 9.97 12.97
C GLY A 107 11.49 8.75 12.86
N ASN A 108 10.97 7.53 13.04
CA ASN A 108 11.75 6.30 12.93
C ASN A 108 11.80 5.83 11.45
N PHE A 109 12.56 6.59 10.65
CA PHE A 109 12.63 6.39 9.20
C PHE A 109 13.22 5.03 8.80
N ASP A 110 14.15 4.48 9.58
CA ASP A 110 14.74 3.17 9.27
C ASP A 110 13.70 2.06 9.38
N LYS A 111 12.92 2.01 10.47
CA LYS A 111 11.84 1.03 10.62
C LYS A 111 10.73 1.24 9.60
N SER A 112 10.40 2.48 9.33
CA SER A 112 9.42 2.82 8.28
C SER A 112 9.87 2.27 6.92
N MET A 113 11.14 2.46 6.55
CA MET A 113 11.69 1.97 5.28
C MET A 113 11.69 0.43 5.20
N LEU A 114 11.97 -0.28 6.30
CA LEU A 114 11.87 -1.74 6.35
C LEU A 114 10.44 -2.21 6.05
N ASP A 115 9.45 -1.63 6.70
CA ASP A 115 8.04 -1.99 6.51
C ASP A 115 7.53 -1.60 5.12
N ILE A 116 7.95 -0.46 4.56
CA ILE A 116 7.66 -0.08 3.17
C ILE A 116 8.21 -1.14 2.21
N ASN A 117 9.43 -1.61 2.42
CA ASN A 117 10.02 -2.65 1.56
C ASN A 117 9.22 -3.96 1.63
N GLU A 118 8.75 -4.37 2.83
CA GLU A 118 7.86 -5.53 2.93
C GLU A 118 6.53 -5.31 2.21
N THR A 119 5.92 -4.11 2.35
CA THR A 119 4.72 -3.74 1.60
C THR A 119 4.93 -3.90 0.09
N LEU A 120 6.03 -3.36 -0.44
CA LEU A 120 6.33 -3.38 -1.88
C LEU A 120 6.75 -4.75 -2.41
N LYS A 121 7.27 -5.65 -1.57
CA LYS A 121 7.46 -7.06 -1.93
C LYS A 121 6.12 -7.78 -2.12
N LEU A 122 5.15 -7.45 -1.27
CA LEU A 122 3.82 -8.05 -1.29
C LEU A 122 2.95 -7.43 -2.40
N GLU A 123 2.93 -6.12 -2.56
CA GLU A 123 2.23 -5.39 -3.63
C GLU A 123 3.17 -4.35 -4.27
N PRO A 124 3.82 -4.70 -5.40
CA PRO A 124 4.76 -3.81 -6.07
C PRO A 124 4.12 -2.52 -6.63
N ARG A 125 2.79 -2.47 -6.74
CA ARG A 125 2.04 -1.30 -7.24
C ARG A 125 1.51 -0.43 -6.11
N HIS A 126 1.89 -0.68 -4.87
CA HIS A 126 1.37 0.04 -3.71
C HIS A 126 1.87 1.50 -3.69
N PHE A 127 1.19 2.36 -4.45
CA PHE A 127 1.59 3.76 -4.65
C PHE A 127 1.63 4.56 -3.34
N GLY A 128 0.85 4.20 -2.33
CA GLY A 128 0.92 4.84 -1.00
C GLY A 128 2.23 4.53 -0.26
N ALA A 129 2.71 3.28 -0.33
CA ALA A 129 4.00 2.90 0.25
C ALA A 129 5.16 3.56 -0.51
N MET A 130 5.07 3.65 -1.85
CA MET A 130 6.05 4.39 -2.65
C MET A 130 6.09 5.87 -2.27
N ASP A 131 4.94 6.53 -2.09
CA ASP A 131 4.91 7.94 -1.65
C ASP A 131 5.53 8.09 -0.27
N GLY A 132 5.28 7.16 0.66
CA GLY A 132 5.96 7.10 1.96
C GLY A 132 7.49 6.98 1.84
N MET A 133 7.99 6.14 0.93
CA MET A 133 9.42 6.03 0.60
C MET A 133 9.98 7.36 0.07
N ALA A 134 9.25 8.01 -0.83
CA ALA A 134 9.64 9.32 -1.37
C ALA A 134 9.73 10.38 -0.27
N LEU A 135 8.83 10.39 0.70
CA LEU A 135 8.88 11.30 1.84
C LEU A 135 10.13 11.08 2.71
N ILE A 136 10.52 9.82 2.95
CA ILE A 136 11.76 9.51 3.69
C ILE A 136 12.98 9.99 2.91
N PHE A 137 13.06 9.74 1.61
CA PHE A 137 14.17 10.24 0.78
C PHE A 137 14.20 11.76 0.70
N PHE A 138 13.04 12.41 0.71
CA PHE A 138 12.95 13.88 0.77
C PHE A 138 13.56 14.42 2.06
N HIS A 139 13.24 13.82 3.23
CA HIS A 139 13.87 14.18 4.50
C HIS A 139 15.40 13.95 4.53
N GLN A 140 15.88 13.03 3.71
CA GLN A 140 17.31 12.76 3.54
C GLN A 140 17.97 13.62 2.46
N GLU A 141 17.23 14.57 1.87
CA GLU A 141 17.66 15.44 0.76
C GLU A 141 18.11 14.65 -0.49
N LYS A 142 17.68 13.39 -0.62
CA LYS A 142 17.99 12.52 -1.77
C LYS A 142 17.00 12.76 -2.92
N PHE A 143 16.98 13.99 -3.42
CA PHE A 143 15.96 14.46 -4.37
C PHE A 143 15.89 13.68 -5.69
N THR A 144 17.04 13.19 -6.19
CA THR A 144 17.05 12.31 -7.37
C THR A 144 16.22 11.05 -7.13
N LYS A 145 16.37 10.41 -5.95
CA LYS A 145 15.57 9.23 -5.59
C LYS A 145 14.09 9.54 -5.44
N VAL A 146 13.76 10.72 -4.91
CA VAL A 146 12.36 11.17 -4.83
C VAL A 146 11.74 11.25 -6.22
N LEU A 147 12.45 11.85 -7.20
CA LEU A 147 11.98 11.96 -8.58
C LEU A 147 11.83 10.59 -9.24
N GLU A 148 12.78 9.67 -9.02
CA GLU A 148 12.70 8.29 -9.53
C GLU A 148 11.45 7.56 -8.99
N ILE A 149 11.14 7.72 -7.69
CA ILE A 149 9.93 7.12 -7.09
C ILE A 149 8.66 7.76 -7.67
N TYR A 150 8.61 9.07 -7.81
CA TYR A 150 7.45 9.72 -8.43
C TYR A 150 7.24 9.26 -9.87
N ASP A 151 8.31 9.02 -10.65
CA ASP A 151 8.21 8.46 -11.99
C ASP A 151 7.67 7.02 -11.99
N GLN A 152 8.04 6.21 -10.98
CA GLN A 152 7.47 4.87 -10.81
C GLN A 152 5.97 4.94 -10.47
N ILE A 153 5.56 5.83 -9.56
CA ILE A 153 4.15 6.01 -9.23
C ILE A 153 3.36 6.46 -10.47
N ILE A 154 3.87 7.43 -11.24
CA ILE A 154 3.22 7.94 -12.46
C ILE A 154 3.07 6.83 -13.53
N LYS A 155 3.98 5.86 -13.61
CA LYS A 155 3.82 4.70 -14.50
C LYS A 155 2.66 3.80 -14.08
N ILE A 156 2.39 3.67 -12.78
CA ILE A 156 1.30 2.87 -12.22
C ILE A 156 -0.02 3.65 -12.25
N PHE A 157 0.06 4.92 -11.91
CA PHE A 157 -1.06 5.84 -11.76
C PHE A 157 -0.78 7.16 -12.52
N PRO A 158 -0.96 7.18 -13.88
CA PRO A 158 -0.53 8.31 -14.71
C PRO A 158 -1.23 9.64 -14.41
N LYS A 159 -2.45 9.59 -13.89
CA LYS A 159 -3.28 10.77 -13.61
C LYS A 159 -3.27 11.19 -12.13
N SER A 160 -2.31 10.70 -11.34
CA SER A 160 -2.16 11.10 -9.94
C SER A 160 -1.78 12.57 -9.82
N LYS A 161 -2.79 13.46 -9.73
CA LYS A 161 -2.60 14.91 -9.60
C LYS A 161 -1.64 15.26 -8.47
N ASN A 162 -1.81 14.60 -7.31
CA ASN A 162 -0.98 14.81 -6.14
C ASN A 162 0.51 14.55 -6.44
N ILE A 163 0.83 13.40 -7.05
CA ILE A 163 2.23 13.04 -7.35
C ILE A 163 2.81 13.93 -8.44
N ILE A 164 2.03 14.24 -9.47
CA ILE A 164 2.45 15.17 -10.55
C ILE A 164 2.79 16.54 -9.96
N GLU A 165 1.97 17.08 -9.07
CA GLU A 165 2.23 18.35 -8.42
C GLU A 165 3.44 18.30 -7.47
N LYS A 166 3.58 17.24 -6.65
CA LYS A 166 4.76 17.04 -5.80
C LYS A 166 6.03 17.03 -6.63
N LYS A 167 6.04 16.29 -7.74
CA LYS A 167 7.18 16.23 -8.68
C LYS A 167 7.50 17.60 -9.25
N LYS A 168 6.50 18.33 -9.74
CA LYS A 168 6.65 19.67 -10.30
C LYS A 168 7.24 20.66 -9.27
N ARG A 169 6.73 20.64 -8.03
CA ARG A 169 7.24 21.50 -6.94
C ARG A 169 8.70 21.17 -6.62
N LEU A 170 9.06 19.89 -6.53
CA LEU A 170 10.44 19.50 -6.26
C LEU A 170 11.40 19.93 -7.36
N LEU A 171 11.02 19.74 -8.65
CA LEU A 171 11.83 20.20 -9.77
C LEU A 171 12.04 21.72 -9.76
N SER A 172 11.00 22.49 -9.44
CA SER A 172 11.11 23.96 -9.29
C SER A 172 12.08 24.34 -8.18
N GLN A 173 12.02 23.65 -7.02
CA GLN A 173 12.91 23.89 -5.88
C GLN A 173 14.37 23.61 -6.23
N ILE A 174 14.67 22.49 -6.88
CA ILE A 174 16.04 22.13 -7.28
C ILE A 174 16.59 23.16 -8.26
N ASN A 175 15.81 23.60 -9.25
CA ASN A 175 16.26 24.56 -10.25
C ASN A 175 16.47 25.97 -9.71
N THR A 176 15.83 26.34 -8.61
CA THR A 176 16.03 27.65 -7.97
C THR A 176 17.20 27.64 -6.96
N SER A 177 17.70 26.46 -6.59
CA SER A 177 18.80 26.29 -5.65
C SER A 177 20.15 26.01 -6.33
N ALA A 178 20.16 25.85 -7.65
CA ALA A 178 21.35 25.66 -8.51
C ALA A 178 21.81 26.96 -9.16
#